data_efdb658f275d8528689e9d85affd7de6
#
_entry.id   efdb658f275d8528689e9d85affd7de6
#
_cell.length_a   1.000
_cell.length_b   1.000
_cell.length_c   1.000
_cell.angle_alpha   90.00
_cell.angle_beta   90.00
_cell.angle_gamma   90.00
#
_symmetry.space_group_name_H-M   'P 1'
#
loop_
_entity.id
_entity.type
_entity.pdbx_description
1 polymer ?
#
loop_
_entity_poly.entity_id
_entity_poly.type
_entity_poly.pdbx_seq_one_letter_code
_entity_poly.pdbx_strand_id
1 'polypeptide(L)'
;MSWYVLQCRAGREAEMVNSLHQHLSREALEEAFYFQSERLWRSEGSWKRQKKELFPGYVFLQSENPGLLSEALEEYRQIVRIMEEPGYLISVYPEEEEYLRGLCGTDHFLPLSYGYKDRVTGCSRITKGPLAGRENQVKIFDWHRRFARMEISIENRKASVWAGLALDEAAVS
;
A
#
# COMPACT_ATOMS: atom_id res chain seq x y z
N MET A 1 6.05 18.81 -1.99
CA MET A 1 5.48 17.99 -0.91
C MET A 1 6.18 16.65 -0.86
N SER A 2 6.56 16.21 0.31
CA SER A 2 7.27 14.94 0.45
C SER A 2 6.49 13.98 1.33
N TRP A 3 6.68 12.70 1.04
CA TRP A 3 6.11 11.63 1.84
C TRP A 3 7.17 11.00 2.73
N TYR A 4 6.73 10.60 3.89
CA TYR A 4 7.53 9.88 4.89
C TYR A 4 6.71 8.68 5.36
N VAL A 5 7.38 7.69 5.93
CA VAL A 5 6.71 6.54 6.51
C VAL A 5 7.03 6.48 8.00
N LEU A 6 5.98 6.29 8.79
CA LEU A 6 6.08 6.01 10.20
C LEU A 6 5.58 4.60 10.43
N GLN A 7 6.39 3.77 11.06
CA GLN A 7 6.00 2.39 11.33
C GLN A 7 5.15 2.30 12.60
N CYS A 8 4.15 1.43 12.55
CA CYS A 8 3.33 1.09 13.71
C CYS A 8 3.06 -0.40 13.73
N ARG A 9 2.35 -0.85 14.73
CA ARG A 9 1.89 -2.24 14.77
C ARG A 9 0.89 -2.48 13.65
N ALA A 10 1.07 -3.57 12.89
CA ALA A 10 0.14 -3.96 11.83
C ALA A 10 -1.27 -4.13 12.42
N GLY A 11 -2.25 -3.58 11.74
CA GLY A 11 -3.64 -3.52 12.20
C GLY A 11 -4.01 -2.24 12.93
N ARG A 12 -3.03 -1.39 13.24
CA ARG A 12 -3.24 -0.13 13.97
C ARG A 12 -3.10 1.10 13.08
N GLU A 13 -3.04 0.93 11.78
CA GLU A 13 -2.79 2.03 10.83
C GLU A 13 -3.89 3.10 10.92
N ALA A 14 -5.16 2.69 10.89
CA ALA A 14 -6.27 3.64 10.97
C ALA A 14 -6.30 4.41 12.29
N GLU A 15 -6.02 3.72 13.39
CA GLU A 15 -5.95 4.34 14.71
C GLU A 15 -4.84 5.39 14.78
N MET A 16 -3.67 5.05 14.22
CA MET A 16 -2.54 5.97 14.17
C MET A 16 -2.83 7.20 13.30
N VAL A 17 -3.43 7.01 12.13
CA VAL A 17 -3.82 8.13 11.25
C VAL A 17 -4.73 9.09 11.99
N ASN A 18 -5.76 8.58 12.63
CA ASN A 18 -6.68 9.43 13.40
C ASN A 18 -5.98 10.16 14.54
N SER A 19 -5.13 9.47 15.26
CA SER A 19 -4.39 10.04 16.39
C SER A 19 -3.43 11.14 15.95
N LEU A 20 -2.71 10.92 14.84
CA LEU A 20 -1.80 11.93 14.29
C LEU A 20 -2.56 13.18 13.85
N HIS A 21 -3.70 13.04 13.19
CA HIS A 21 -4.53 14.19 12.81
C HIS A 21 -5.07 14.97 13.99
N GLN A 22 -5.31 14.30 15.12
CA GLN A 22 -5.78 14.96 16.33
C GLN A 22 -4.67 15.73 17.07
N HIS A 23 -3.43 15.24 16.99
CA HIS A 23 -2.34 15.76 17.81
C HIS A 23 -1.36 16.67 17.07
N LEU A 24 -1.23 16.53 15.76
CA LEU A 24 -0.29 17.31 14.99
C LEU A 24 -1.00 18.45 14.24
N SER A 25 -0.32 19.62 14.16
CA SER A 25 -0.83 20.75 13.39
C SER A 25 -0.75 20.46 11.89
N ARG A 26 -1.56 21.16 11.12
CA ARG A 26 -1.50 21.05 9.66
C ARG A 26 -0.21 21.60 9.06
N GLU A 27 0.46 22.50 9.75
CA GLU A 27 1.77 23.00 9.34
C GLU A 27 2.83 21.92 9.42
N ALA A 28 2.75 21.05 10.42
CA ALA A 28 3.66 19.92 10.57
C ALA A 28 3.27 18.73 9.68
N LEU A 29 1.98 18.44 9.61
CA LEU A 29 1.46 17.27 8.89
C LEU A 29 0.23 17.66 8.08
N GLU A 30 0.36 17.63 6.75
CA GLU A 30 -0.78 17.93 5.88
C GLU A 30 -1.77 16.77 5.87
N GLU A 31 -1.26 15.54 5.73
CA GLU A 31 -2.08 14.37 5.64
C GLU A 31 -1.32 13.16 6.17
N ALA A 32 -2.02 12.28 6.86
CA ALA A 32 -1.55 10.94 7.18
C ALA A 32 -2.51 9.94 6.55
N PHE A 33 -1.96 8.89 5.97
CA PHE A 33 -2.76 7.89 5.27
C PHE A 33 -2.03 6.56 5.25
N TYR A 34 -2.72 5.51 4.83
CA TYR A 34 -2.13 4.20 4.60
C TYR A 34 -2.75 3.59 3.35
N PHE A 35 -2.01 2.68 2.73
CA PHE A 35 -2.45 2.05 1.48
C PHE A 35 -3.20 0.77 1.77
N GLN A 36 -4.29 0.56 1.04
CA GLN A 36 -5.04 -0.68 1.08
C GLN A 36 -5.11 -1.29 -0.31
N SER A 37 -5.29 -2.60 -0.37
CA SER A 37 -5.53 -3.33 -1.61
C SER A 37 -6.86 -4.06 -1.53
N GLU A 38 -7.52 -4.16 -2.66
CA GLU A 38 -8.69 -5.01 -2.80
C GLU A 38 -8.21 -6.43 -3.07
N ARG A 39 -8.71 -7.38 -2.30
CA ARG A 39 -8.32 -8.78 -2.39
C ARG A 39 -9.55 -9.67 -2.51
N LEU A 40 -9.38 -10.80 -3.16
CA LEU A 40 -10.41 -11.83 -3.16
C LEU A 40 -10.03 -12.93 -2.17
N TRP A 41 -11.03 -13.46 -1.48
CA TRP A 41 -10.87 -14.63 -0.63
C TRP A 41 -12.05 -15.56 -0.83
N ARG A 42 -11.80 -16.85 -0.68
CA ARG A 42 -12.83 -17.85 -0.91
C ARG A 42 -13.53 -18.21 0.41
N SER A 43 -14.85 -18.13 0.41
CA SER A 43 -15.68 -18.46 1.55
C SER A 43 -16.96 -19.13 1.05
N GLU A 44 -17.28 -20.29 1.62
CA GLU A 44 -18.49 -21.03 1.28
C GLU A 44 -18.67 -21.26 -0.23
N GLY A 45 -17.58 -21.58 -0.92
CA GLY A 45 -17.60 -21.89 -2.34
C GLY A 45 -17.65 -20.69 -3.28
N SER A 46 -17.64 -19.47 -2.76
CA SER A 46 -17.65 -18.26 -3.59
C SER A 46 -16.50 -17.32 -3.23
N TRP A 47 -16.11 -16.50 -4.21
CA TRP A 47 -15.08 -15.48 -4.00
C TRP A 47 -15.71 -14.19 -3.50
N LYS A 48 -15.18 -13.65 -2.41
CA LYS A 48 -15.64 -12.41 -1.79
C LYS A 48 -14.55 -11.39 -1.79
N ARG A 49 -14.94 -10.11 -1.91
CA ARG A 49 -13.99 -8.98 -1.87
C ARG A 49 -13.74 -8.55 -0.44
N GLN A 50 -12.49 -8.20 -0.15
CA GLN A 50 -12.08 -7.60 1.12
C GLN A 50 -10.99 -6.58 0.88
N LYS A 51 -10.84 -5.66 1.81
CA LYS A 51 -9.72 -4.72 1.83
C LYS A 51 -8.68 -5.18 2.81
N LYS A 52 -7.42 -5.11 2.40
CA LYS A 52 -6.27 -5.40 3.28
C LYS A 52 -5.21 -4.32 3.12
N GLU A 53 -4.46 -4.10 4.17
CA GLU A 53 -3.34 -3.16 4.12
C GLU A 53 -2.33 -3.65 3.08
N LEU A 54 -1.91 -2.74 2.20
CA LEU A 54 -0.88 -3.03 1.19
C LEU A 54 0.50 -3.11 1.84
N PHE A 55 0.76 -2.19 2.77
CA PHE A 55 2.00 -2.15 3.57
C PHE A 55 1.65 -2.26 5.05
N PRO A 56 1.47 -3.48 5.59
CA PRO A 56 1.09 -3.63 7.00
C PRO A 56 2.08 -2.94 7.94
N GLY A 57 1.55 -2.10 8.83
CA GLY A 57 2.34 -1.36 9.79
C GLY A 57 2.95 -0.06 9.28
N TYR A 58 2.66 0.34 8.04
CA TYR A 58 3.19 1.58 7.45
C TYR A 58 2.09 2.63 7.38
N VAL A 59 2.34 3.77 8.02
CA VAL A 59 1.52 4.98 7.90
C VAL A 59 2.34 6.01 7.13
N PHE A 60 1.78 6.53 6.07
CA PHE A 60 2.43 7.52 5.22
C PHE A 60 2.05 8.92 5.70
N LEU A 61 3.03 9.80 5.75
CA LEU A 61 2.89 11.18 6.21
C LEU A 61 3.28 12.11 5.07
N GLN A 62 2.43 13.09 4.81
CA GLN A 62 2.71 14.14 3.81
C GLN A 62 3.00 15.44 4.53
N SER A 63 4.18 16.02 4.27
CA SER A 63 4.60 17.26 4.90
C SER A 63 5.54 18.05 3.99
N GLU A 64 5.42 19.37 4.03
CA GLU A 64 6.36 20.28 3.37
C GLU A 64 7.48 20.71 4.30
N ASN A 65 7.33 20.48 5.59
CA ASN A 65 8.28 20.93 6.60
C ASN A 65 8.78 19.76 7.45
N PRO A 66 9.82 19.03 6.98
CA PRO A 66 10.31 17.85 7.70
C PRO A 66 10.85 18.16 9.10
N GLY A 67 11.43 19.36 9.29
CA GLY A 67 11.92 19.77 10.60
C GLY A 67 10.81 19.91 11.63
N LEU A 68 9.73 20.60 11.25
CA LEU A 68 8.57 20.77 12.10
C LEU A 68 7.85 19.43 12.33
N LEU A 69 7.79 18.58 11.31
CA LEU A 69 7.22 17.25 11.44
C LEU A 69 7.99 16.41 12.46
N SER A 70 9.32 16.43 12.40
CA SER A 70 10.15 15.68 13.32
C SER A 70 9.97 16.14 14.76
N GLU A 71 9.91 17.45 14.99
CA GLU A 71 9.66 18.01 16.31
C GLU A 71 8.28 17.60 16.84
N ALA A 72 7.25 17.71 16.00
CA ALA A 72 5.89 17.35 16.37
C ALA A 72 5.76 15.86 16.69
N LEU A 73 6.44 15.00 15.95
CA LEU A 73 6.45 13.57 16.21
C LEU A 73 7.16 13.21 17.49
N GLU A 74 8.22 13.94 17.84
CA GLU A 74 8.93 13.73 19.11
C GLU A 74 8.01 14.01 20.30
N GLU A 75 7.26 15.11 20.26
CA GLU A 75 6.26 15.43 21.28
C GLU A 75 5.14 14.38 21.31
N TYR A 76 4.69 13.97 20.13
CA TYR A 76 3.65 12.97 19.99
C TYR A 76 4.03 11.64 20.66
N ARG A 77 5.27 11.21 20.48
CA ARG A 77 5.77 9.95 21.07
C ARG A 77 5.73 9.96 22.60
N GLN A 78 5.90 11.13 23.21
CA GLN A 78 5.85 11.28 24.65
C GLN A 78 4.42 11.18 25.19
N ILE A 79 3.44 11.60 24.39
CA ILE A 79 2.04 11.66 24.78
C ILE A 79 1.32 10.33 24.49
N VAL A 80 1.62 9.73 23.35
CA VAL A 80 0.90 8.55 22.84
C VAL A 80 1.85 7.38 22.68
N ARG A 81 1.62 6.32 23.44
CA ARG A 81 2.46 5.11 23.40
C ARG A 81 1.91 4.07 22.40
N ILE A 82 1.56 4.50 21.20
CA ILE A 82 1.06 3.60 20.15
C ILE A 82 2.22 2.86 19.46
N MET A 83 3.43 3.42 19.52
CA MET A 83 4.60 2.83 18.86
C MET A 83 5.40 2.00 19.85
N GLU A 84 5.65 0.75 19.49
CA GLU A 84 6.43 -0.18 20.32
C GLU A 84 7.92 0.16 20.33
N GLU A 85 8.41 0.81 19.27
CA GLU A 85 9.79 1.27 19.17
C GLU A 85 9.80 2.70 18.65
N PRO A 86 10.85 3.48 18.96
CA PRO A 86 11.03 4.79 18.35
C PRO A 86 11.23 4.58 16.85
N GLY A 87 10.13 4.58 16.12
CA GLY A 87 10.15 4.42 14.67
C GLY A 87 10.94 5.55 14.03
N TYR A 88 11.84 5.20 13.15
CA TYR A 88 12.51 6.19 12.33
C TYR A 88 11.51 6.76 11.34
N LEU A 89 11.63 8.04 11.07
CA LEU A 89 10.92 8.65 9.97
C LEU A 89 11.64 8.24 8.69
N ILE A 90 11.02 7.35 7.92
CA ILE A 90 11.58 6.85 6.68
C ILE A 90 11.18 7.80 5.56
N SER A 91 12.14 8.26 4.76
CA SER A 91 11.86 9.13 3.61
C SER A 91 11.40 8.29 2.43
N VAL A 92 10.34 8.74 1.76
CA VAL A 92 9.93 8.15 0.49
C VAL A 92 10.53 9.02 -0.62
N TYR A 93 11.30 8.42 -1.51
CA TYR A 93 11.94 9.18 -2.59
C TYR A 93 10.90 9.63 -3.62
N PRO A 94 11.15 10.75 -4.33
CA PRO A 94 10.17 11.27 -5.29
C PRO A 94 9.71 10.26 -6.34
N GLU A 95 10.61 9.43 -6.86
CA GLU A 95 10.28 8.41 -7.83
C GLU A 95 9.44 7.28 -7.23
N GLU A 96 9.63 6.99 -5.95
CA GLU A 96 8.83 6.00 -5.22
C GLU A 96 7.41 6.52 -4.98
N GLU A 97 7.29 7.79 -4.60
CA GLU A 97 6.01 8.45 -4.45
C GLU A 97 5.25 8.46 -5.78
N GLU A 98 5.92 8.83 -6.87
CA GLU A 98 5.32 8.86 -8.20
C GLU A 98 4.83 7.47 -8.63
N TYR A 99 5.62 6.44 -8.36
CA TYR A 99 5.24 5.06 -8.64
C TYR A 99 3.96 4.66 -7.89
N LEU A 100 3.91 4.96 -6.59
CA LEU A 100 2.74 4.64 -5.77
C LEU A 100 1.50 5.43 -6.19
N ARG A 101 1.65 6.68 -6.57
CA ARG A 101 0.55 7.49 -7.10
C ARG A 101 0.01 6.91 -8.40
N GLY A 102 0.90 6.45 -9.27
CA GLY A 102 0.50 5.81 -10.53
C GLY A 102 -0.18 4.47 -10.32
N LEU A 103 0.27 3.70 -9.34
CA LEU A 103 -0.28 2.36 -9.08
C LEU A 103 -1.60 2.41 -8.31
N CYS A 104 -1.69 3.25 -7.29
CA CYS A 104 -2.82 3.26 -6.34
C CYS A 104 -3.74 4.48 -6.48
N GLY A 105 -3.35 5.47 -7.28
CA GLY A 105 -4.14 6.70 -7.44
C GLY A 105 -4.12 7.58 -6.20
N THR A 106 -5.03 8.56 -6.19
CA THR A 106 -5.15 9.51 -5.07
C THR A 106 -5.88 8.93 -3.86
N ASP A 107 -6.56 7.81 -4.05
CA ASP A 107 -7.31 7.14 -2.99
C ASP A 107 -6.43 6.26 -2.11
N HIS A 108 -5.15 6.10 -2.45
CA HIS A 108 -4.22 5.20 -1.76
C HIS A 108 -4.76 3.76 -1.71
N PHE A 109 -5.35 3.34 -2.82
CA PHE A 109 -6.05 2.07 -2.90
C PHE A 109 -5.67 1.33 -4.18
N LEU A 110 -5.30 0.07 -4.05
CA LEU A 110 -4.95 -0.78 -5.17
C LEU A 110 -6.13 -1.72 -5.47
N PRO A 111 -6.95 -1.41 -6.47
CA PRO A 111 -8.08 -2.27 -6.81
C PRO A 111 -7.63 -3.57 -7.46
N LEU A 112 -8.57 -4.50 -7.65
CA LEU A 112 -8.31 -5.75 -8.34
C LEU A 112 -7.82 -5.51 -9.77
N SER A 113 -6.88 -6.34 -10.20
CA SER A 113 -6.51 -6.45 -11.60
C SER A 113 -7.14 -7.70 -12.17
N TYR A 114 -7.61 -7.62 -13.41
CA TYR A 114 -8.30 -8.72 -14.09
C TYR A 114 -7.42 -9.28 -15.17
N GLY A 115 -7.41 -10.59 -15.30
CA GLY A 115 -6.61 -11.23 -16.32
C GLY A 115 -6.73 -12.73 -16.27
N TYR A 116 -5.73 -13.40 -16.81
CA TYR A 116 -5.70 -14.86 -16.92
C TYR A 116 -4.29 -15.36 -17.17
N LYS A 117 -4.11 -16.67 -17.00
CA LYS A 117 -2.87 -17.35 -17.39
C LYS A 117 -3.09 -17.98 -18.75
N ASP A 118 -2.23 -17.63 -19.71
CA ASP A 118 -2.27 -18.21 -21.06
C ASP A 118 -1.82 -19.67 -20.99
N ARG A 119 -2.67 -20.58 -21.43
CA ARG A 119 -2.40 -22.03 -21.36
C ARG A 119 -1.30 -22.48 -22.33
N VAL A 120 -1.09 -21.72 -23.41
CA VAL A 120 -0.09 -22.07 -24.42
C VAL A 120 1.30 -21.61 -24.00
N THR A 121 1.41 -20.32 -23.62
CA THR A 121 2.70 -19.72 -23.26
C THR A 121 3.04 -19.85 -21.79
N GLY A 122 2.05 -20.10 -20.93
CA GLY A 122 2.22 -20.10 -19.47
C GLY A 122 2.37 -18.72 -18.89
N CYS A 123 2.29 -17.67 -19.69
CA CYS A 123 2.42 -16.30 -19.25
C CYS A 123 1.11 -15.77 -18.69
N SER A 124 1.21 -14.92 -17.66
CA SER A 124 0.06 -14.22 -17.12
C SER A 124 -0.16 -12.92 -17.89
N ARG A 125 -1.43 -12.64 -18.22
CA ARG A 125 -1.83 -11.43 -18.92
C ARG A 125 -2.88 -10.69 -18.11
N ILE A 126 -2.67 -9.40 -17.96
CA ILE A 126 -3.63 -8.52 -17.27
C ILE A 126 -4.37 -7.73 -18.35
N THR A 127 -5.70 -7.86 -18.34
CA THR A 127 -6.55 -7.22 -19.35
C THR A 127 -7.06 -5.87 -18.88
N LYS A 128 -7.23 -5.68 -17.58
CA LYS A 128 -7.62 -4.38 -17.00
C LYS A 128 -7.22 -4.30 -15.54
N GLY A 129 -7.12 -3.09 -15.03
CA GLY A 129 -6.74 -2.81 -13.66
C GLY A 129 -5.33 -2.27 -13.54
N PRO A 130 -4.89 -2.00 -12.31
CA PRO A 130 -3.61 -1.31 -12.08
C PRO A 130 -2.37 -2.07 -12.52
N LEU A 131 -2.42 -3.39 -12.60
CA LEU A 131 -1.28 -4.19 -13.07
C LEU A 131 -1.18 -4.31 -14.59
N ALA A 132 -2.14 -3.76 -15.35
CA ALA A 132 -2.07 -3.76 -16.80
C ALA A 132 -0.83 -2.98 -17.24
N GLY A 133 0.02 -3.62 -18.06
CA GLY A 133 1.28 -3.05 -18.49
C GLY A 133 2.40 -3.17 -17.47
N ARG A 134 2.14 -3.76 -16.30
CA ARG A 134 3.12 -3.94 -15.22
C ARG A 134 3.40 -5.41 -14.92
N GLU A 135 3.04 -6.32 -15.81
CA GLU A 135 3.19 -7.76 -15.59
C GLU A 135 4.66 -8.13 -15.30
N ASN A 136 5.60 -7.43 -15.91
CA ASN A 136 7.03 -7.66 -15.71
C ASN A 136 7.53 -7.24 -14.32
N GLN A 137 6.74 -6.46 -13.58
CA GLN A 137 7.06 -6.04 -12.22
C GLN A 137 6.53 -7.02 -11.17
N VAL A 138 5.70 -7.97 -11.58
CA VAL A 138 5.12 -8.97 -10.69
C VAL A 138 6.11 -10.13 -10.55
N LYS A 139 6.38 -10.52 -9.31
CA LYS A 139 7.28 -11.64 -9.00
C LYS A 139 6.58 -12.97 -9.08
N ILE A 140 5.36 -13.05 -8.60
CA ILE A 140 4.55 -14.28 -8.59
C ILE A 140 3.12 -13.93 -8.92
N PHE A 141 2.54 -14.66 -9.89
CA PHE A 141 1.10 -14.67 -10.13
C PHE A 141 0.53 -15.97 -9.57
N ASP A 142 -0.35 -15.86 -8.60
CA ASP A 142 -1.07 -17.01 -8.05
C ASP A 142 -2.55 -16.90 -8.41
N TRP A 143 -2.92 -17.44 -9.56
CA TRP A 143 -4.30 -17.38 -10.04
C TRP A 143 -5.25 -18.26 -9.24
N HIS A 144 -4.71 -19.32 -8.63
CA HIS A 144 -5.51 -20.19 -7.76
C HIS A 144 -5.97 -19.45 -6.51
N ARG A 145 -5.07 -18.67 -5.90
CA ARG A 145 -5.37 -17.90 -4.68
C ARG A 145 -5.76 -16.44 -4.97
N ARG A 146 -5.74 -16.03 -6.23
CA ARG A 146 -6.16 -14.69 -6.66
C ARG A 146 -5.29 -13.58 -6.12
N PHE A 147 -3.98 -13.75 -6.15
CA PHE A 147 -3.07 -12.64 -5.80
C PHE A 147 -1.82 -12.62 -6.69
N ALA A 148 -1.22 -11.45 -6.74
CA ALA A 148 0.10 -11.24 -7.33
C ALA A 148 1.02 -10.67 -6.26
N ARG A 149 2.24 -11.20 -6.18
CA ARG A 149 3.24 -10.65 -5.27
C ARG A 149 4.15 -9.70 -6.04
N MET A 150 4.33 -8.52 -5.50
CA MET A 150 5.20 -7.48 -6.04
C MET A 150 6.20 -7.04 -4.99
N GLU A 151 7.30 -6.45 -5.45
CA GLU A 151 8.23 -5.76 -4.58
C GLU A 151 8.18 -4.28 -4.92
N ILE A 152 7.87 -3.45 -3.94
CA ILE A 152 7.78 -1.99 -4.12
C ILE A 152 8.88 -1.35 -3.28
N SER A 153 9.61 -0.42 -3.90
CA SER A 153 10.72 0.25 -3.23
C SER A 153 10.21 1.38 -2.31
N ILE A 154 10.68 1.36 -1.07
CA ILE A 154 10.48 2.45 -0.10
C ILE A 154 11.84 2.72 0.53
N GLU A 155 12.38 3.90 0.30
CA GLU A 155 13.73 4.31 0.71
C GLU A 155 14.79 3.30 0.21
N ASN A 156 14.67 2.90 -1.07
CA ASN A 156 15.52 1.90 -1.72
C ASN A 156 15.47 0.49 -1.08
N ARG A 157 14.57 0.26 -0.15
CA ARG A 157 14.32 -1.07 0.41
C ARG A 157 13.09 -1.66 -0.24
N LYS A 158 13.15 -2.94 -0.56
CA LYS A 158 12.04 -3.61 -1.24
C LYS A 158 11.06 -4.19 -0.24
N ALA A 159 9.83 -3.68 -0.29
CA ALA A 159 8.72 -4.21 0.49
C ALA A 159 7.93 -5.19 -0.37
N SER A 160 7.69 -6.40 0.14
CA SER A 160 6.80 -7.36 -0.51
C SER A 160 5.36 -6.98 -0.27
N VAL A 161 4.59 -6.85 -1.34
CA VAL A 161 3.17 -6.51 -1.26
C VAL A 161 2.35 -7.49 -2.10
N TRP A 162 1.07 -7.61 -1.75
CA TRP A 162 0.14 -8.53 -2.39
C TRP A 162 -0.98 -7.75 -3.05
N ALA A 163 -1.06 -7.87 -4.38
CA ALA A 163 -2.12 -7.26 -5.17
C ALA A 163 -3.19 -8.31 -5.46
N GLY A 164 -4.44 -7.92 -5.42
CA GLY A 164 -5.55 -8.82 -5.72
C GLY A 164 -5.72 -9.05 -7.21
N LEU A 165 -6.04 -10.29 -7.57
CA LEU A 165 -6.34 -10.70 -8.93
C LEU A 165 -7.75 -11.24 -9.03
N ALA A 166 -8.38 -11.01 -10.18
CA ALA A 166 -9.64 -11.63 -10.55
C ALA A 166 -9.52 -12.19 -11.96
N LEU A 167 -10.23 -13.26 -12.23
CA LEU A 167 -10.23 -13.81 -13.59
C LEU A 167 -11.06 -12.92 -14.52
N ASP A 168 -10.52 -12.67 -15.70
CA ASP A 168 -11.28 -12.08 -16.77
C ASP A 168 -11.93 -13.21 -17.56
N GLU A 169 -13.14 -13.55 -17.17
CA GLU A 169 -13.87 -14.68 -17.75
C GLU A 169 -14.15 -14.50 -19.23
N ALA A 170 -14.30 -13.27 -19.68
CA ALA A 170 -14.51 -13.00 -21.10
C ALA A 170 -13.30 -13.32 -21.96
N ALA A 171 -12.08 -13.19 -21.40
CA ALA A 171 -10.84 -13.46 -22.10
C ALA A 171 -10.42 -14.93 -22.05
N VAL A 172 -10.98 -15.70 -21.13
CA VAL A 172 -10.64 -17.12 -20.91
C VAL A 172 -11.47 -18.06 -21.80
N SER A 173 -12.56 -17.59 -22.36
CA SER A 173 -13.46 -18.37 -23.20
C SER A 173 -12.84 -18.86 -24.52
#